data_7db114ce49efe045cb3f073fe743b030
#
_entry.id   7db114ce49efe045cb3f073fe743b030
#
_cell.length_a   1.000
_cell.length_b   1.000
_cell.length_c   1.000
_cell.angle_alpha   90.00
_cell.angle_beta   90.00
_cell.angle_gamma   90.00
#
_symmetry.space_group_name_H-M   'P 1'
#
loop_
_entity.id
_entity.type
_entity.pdbx_description
1 polymer ?
#
loop_
_entity_poly.entity_id
_entity_poly.type
_entity_poly.pdbx_seq_one_letter_code
_entity_poly.pdbx_strand_id
1 'polypeptide(L)'
;LLQLHTYIRPKGVIMKNMHILPWDDSLCAKGRKTAWLRPYTLNWDNPESDSLHLEYSYNGTDWYQLNGNNGIWFPDFGSKRLHSPAVYQLDHGTYLIAASDAADDSCIHLVFTTDFIHYTGAVYTGRDCGFEKMYPISQEPNENGAVEIPVELLSELQKSYGKPEPVLLHAVENVDITVKAGEAPRLPEKVTVEYTNGMREERNVVWDMSAAKETQKDSHSYEIAGHLAETRFPNPFIYHRADPFIYKHTDGMYYFTASYTDMEHNLDGKYQYLYIILRRSATLGGLADGSGAYEEKTVYERSPIAGGTLSPHIWAPEIHYIDGKWYIYYTTTISDDSSWRIRPHCLECRDMDPFNGNWEQKGPVVTEVKGDIAFTDFSLDHTHFEHDGKHYFLWAQKTNNISDIFIAQLSNPWTLCTPAVRLSHPEYAWELHGFPVDEGPGVIKHGGKIFITFSGSGTDSLYCVGLLYADEKAEFLDAASWKKLPYPVFQSSRATGQFGLGHNSFTRSDDDTEDLIIYHGRQEERYLVEEDLIIYHRR
;
A
#
# COMPACT_ATOMS: atom_id res chain seq x y z
N LEU A 1 36.77 30.58 -21.91
CA LEU A 1 35.60 30.35 -21.10
C LEU A 1 34.75 29.31 -21.82
N LEU A 2 34.64 28.10 -21.28
CA LEU A 2 33.81 27.03 -21.79
C LEU A 2 32.46 27.10 -21.07
N GLN A 3 31.36 27.11 -21.80
CA GLN A 3 30.04 27.04 -21.28
C GLN A 3 29.48 25.63 -21.54
N LEU A 4 29.21 24.89 -20.49
CA LEU A 4 28.65 23.52 -20.53
C LEU A 4 27.13 23.60 -20.29
N HIS A 5 26.36 23.13 -21.27
CA HIS A 5 24.93 22.86 -21.08
C HIS A 5 24.73 21.37 -20.87
N THR A 6 24.09 21.01 -19.81
CA THR A 6 23.77 19.61 -19.51
C THR A 6 22.34 19.31 -19.92
N TYR A 7 22.15 18.23 -20.67
CA TYR A 7 20.82 17.75 -21.04
C TYR A 7 20.56 16.38 -20.42
N ILE A 8 19.57 16.31 -19.56
CA ILE A 8 19.12 15.06 -18.95
C ILE A 8 17.89 14.58 -19.73
N ARG A 9 18.00 13.44 -20.43
CA ARG A 9 16.82 12.82 -21.08
C ARG A 9 16.13 11.90 -20.06
N PRO A 10 14.86 12.17 -19.71
CA PRO A 10 14.06 11.17 -19.05
C PRO A 10 13.80 10.02 -20.04
N LYS A 11 14.19 8.79 -19.70
CA LYS A 11 13.65 7.60 -20.38
C LYS A 11 12.21 7.38 -19.90
N GLY A 12 11.29 8.13 -20.50
CA GLY A 12 9.87 7.94 -20.28
C GLY A 12 9.36 6.74 -21.07
N VAL A 13 8.71 5.83 -20.40
CA VAL A 13 7.73 4.96 -21.06
C VAL A 13 6.58 5.87 -21.52
N ILE A 14 6.48 6.07 -22.85
CA ILE A 14 5.34 6.77 -23.44
C ILE A 14 4.14 5.82 -23.32
N MET A 15 3.31 6.04 -22.31
CA MET A 15 1.95 5.49 -22.31
C MET A 15 1.15 6.27 -23.37
N LYS A 16 0.94 5.63 -24.51
CA LYS A 16 0.01 6.14 -25.54
C LYS A 16 -1.40 6.02 -24.99
N ASN A 17 -2.12 7.15 -25.03
CA ASN A 17 -3.56 7.31 -24.80
C ASN A 17 -4.07 7.28 -23.35
N MET A 18 -3.45 8.03 -22.46
CA MET A 18 -4.19 8.63 -21.36
C MET A 18 -4.44 10.09 -21.71
N HIS A 19 -5.69 10.47 -21.94
CA HIS A 19 -6.08 11.87 -21.89
C HIS A 19 -6.00 12.31 -20.43
N ILE A 20 -4.82 12.77 -20.01
CA ILE A 20 -4.68 13.54 -18.78
C ILE A 20 -5.22 14.91 -19.14
N LEU A 21 -6.46 15.18 -18.77
CA LEU A 21 -6.93 16.55 -18.78
C LEU A 21 -6.14 17.31 -17.70
N PRO A 22 -5.68 18.54 -18.02
CA PRO A 22 -5.29 19.44 -16.97
C PRO A 22 -6.49 19.57 -16.03
N TRP A 23 -6.28 19.35 -14.73
CA TRP A 23 -7.28 19.35 -13.65
C TRP A 23 -7.85 20.76 -13.39
N ASP A 24 -8.19 21.49 -14.44
CA ASP A 24 -8.94 22.76 -14.33
C ASP A 24 -10.39 22.53 -14.77
N ASP A 25 -11.08 21.71 -13.97
CA ASP A 25 -12.49 21.39 -14.10
C ASP A 25 -13.39 22.64 -13.89
N SER A 26 -12.82 23.72 -13.37
CA SER A 26 -13.54 24.98 -13.09
C SER A 26 -14.15 25.58 -14.36
N LEU A 27 -13.55 25.38 -15.51
CA LEU A 27 -14.07 25.87 -16.80
C LEU A 27 -15.23 25.01 -17.31
N CYS A 28 -15.20 23.69 -17.10
CA CYS A 28 -16.26 22.76 -17.52
C CYS A 28 -17.47 22.82 -16.58
N ALA A 29 -17.26 23.03 -15.28
CA ALA A 29 -18.30 23.13 -14.26
C ALA A 29 -19.01 24.49 -14.24
N LYS A 30 -18.43 25.54 -14.86
CA LYS A 30 -18.92 26.91 -14.73
C LYS A 30 -20.36 27.09 -15.18
N GLY A 31 -21.25 27.36 -14.21
CA GLY A 31 -22.66 27.64 -14.43
C GLY A 31 -23.53 26.39 -14.64
N ARG A 32 -23.00 25.19 -14.50
CA ARG A 32 -23.78 23.95 -14.54
C ARG A 32 -24.32 23.61 -13.15
N LYS A 33 -25.53 23.04 -13.13
CA LYS A 33 -26.17 22.56 -11.89
C LYS A 33 -26.12 21.03 -11.79
N THR A 34 -25.93 20.36 -12.90
CA THR A 34 -25.89 18.90 -12.99
C THR A 34 -24.72 18.41 -13.84
N ALA A 35 -24.34 17.17 -13.60
CA ALA A 35 -23.41 16.40 -14.41
C ALA A 35 -23.97 14.98 -14.58
N TRP A 36 -23.53 14.27 -15.59
CA TRP A 36 -23.85 12.86 -15.79
C TRP A 36 -22.90 11.98 -14.98
N LEU A 37 -23.45 10.94 -14.34
CA LEU A 37 -22.68 9.90 -13.67
C LEU A 37 -23.14 8.54 -14.18
N ARG A 38 -22.20 7.66 -14.51
CA ARG A 38 -22.51 6.28 -14.88
C ARG A 38 -21.58 5.27 -14.22
N PRO A 39 -22.10 4.11 -13.87
CA PRO A 39 -21.29 2.95 -13.53
C PRO A 39 -20.82 2.26 -14.80
N TYR A 40 -19.67 1.59 -14.76
CA TYR A 40 -19.18 0.74 -15.83
C TYR A 40 -18.35 -0.42 -15.28
N THR A 41 -17.99 -1.38 -16.13
CA THR A 41 -17.09 -2.50 -15.84
C THR A 41 -15.99 -2.53 -16.89
N LEU A 42 -14.80 -3.03 -16.53
CA LEU A 42 -13.66 -3.02 -17.47
C LEU A 42 -13.75 -4.11 -18.54
N ASN A 43 -14.55 -5.15 -18.34
CA ASN A 43 -14.69 -6.31 -19.25
C ASN A 43 -13.35 -6.96 -19.63
N TRP A 44 -12.42 -7.00 -18.70
CA TRP A 44 -11.12 -7.64 -18.89
C TRP A 44 -11.09 -8.96 -18.11
N ASP A 45 -10.20 -9.89 -18.48
CA ASP A 45 -9.92 -11.09 -17.70
C ASP A 45 -9.09 -10.77 -16.43
N ASN A 46 -9.48 -9.77 -15.71
CA ASN A 46 -8.81 -9.23 -14.53
C ASN A 46 -9.81 -9.18 -13.37
N PRO A 47 -9.48 -9.57 -12.13
CA PRO A 47 -10.35 -9.41 -10.97
C PRO A 47 -10.91 -7.99 -10.77
N GLU A 48 -10.13 -6.95 -11.09
CA GLU A 48 -10.62 -5.57 -11.06
C GLU A 48 -11.75 -5.31 -12.06
N SER A 49 -11.81 -6.06 -13.17
CA SER A 49 -12.89 -5.94 -14.15
C SER A 49 -14.21 -6.48 -13.66
N ASP A 50 -14.20 -7.28 -12.61
CA ASP A 50 -15.38 -7.86 -11.97
C ASP A 50 -16.08 -6.87 -11.04
N SER A 51 -15.45 -5.73 -10.77
CA SER A 51 -15.94 -4.67 -9.89
C SER A 51 -16.74 -3.63 -10.63
N LEU A 52 -17.46 -2.83 -9.85
CA LEU A 52 -18.14 -1.64 -10.32
C LEU A 52 -17.16 -0.46 -10.34
N HIS A 53 -17.14 0.29 -11.43
CA HIS A 53 -16.36 1.52 -11.58
C HIS A 53 -17.32 2.69 -11.85
N LEU A 54 -16.86 3.93 -11.65
CA LEU A 54 -17.62 5.15 -11.93
C LEU A 54 -16.85 6.08 -12.86
N GLU A 55 -17.60 6.75 -13.72
CA GLU A 55 -17.12 7.88 -14.50
C GLU A 55 -18.21 8.94 -14.61
N TYR A 56 -17.79 10.19 -14.86
CA TYR A 56 -18.69 11.32 -14.98
C TYR A 56 -18.47 12.08 -16.28
N SER A 57 -19.46 12.86 -16.66
CA SER A 57 -19.39 13.75 -17.82
C SER A 57 -20.17 15.03 -17.60
N TYR A 58 -19.65 16.15 -18.09
CA TYR A 58 -20.40 17.41 -18.11
C TYR A 58 -21.24 17.63 -19.36
N ASN A 59 -20.98 16.90 -20.43
CA ASN A 59 -21.65 17.07 -21.72
C ASN A 59 -22.31 15.78 -22.23
N GLY A 60 -22.17 14.65 -21.52
CA GLY A 60 -22.70 13.35 -21.91
C GLY A 60 -21.89 12.61 -22.97
N THR A 61 -20.80 13.20 -23.47
CA THR A 61 -19.95 12.62 -24.53
C THR A 61 -18.52 12.36 -24.08
N ASP A 62 -17.95 13.29 -23.30
CA ASP A 62 -16.58 13.18 -22.77
C ASP A 62 -16.66 12.65 -21.34
N TRP A 63 -16.14 11.44 -21.12
CA TRP A 63 -16.24 10.73 -19.85
C TRP A 63 -14.91 10.69 -19.12
N TYR A 64 -14.94 10.95 -17.81
CA TYR A 64 -13.78 11.05 -16.92
C TYR A 64 -13.92 10.05 -15.77
N GLN A 65 -12.93 9.22 -15.62
CA GLN A 65 -12.91 8.16 -14.61
C GLN A 65 -12.77 8.74 -13.19
N LEU A 66 -13.60 8.26 -12.27
CA LEU A 66 -13.43 8.46 -10.85
C LEU A 66 -12.54 7.34 -10.27
N ASN A 67 -12.06 7.56 -9.04
CA ASN A 67 -11.24 6.61 -8.30
C ASN A 67 -9.99 6.10 -9.06
N GLY A 68 -9.49 6.90 -10.01
CA GLY A 68 -8.35 6.50 -10.85
C GLY A 68 -8.55 5.18 -11.57
N ASN A 69 -9.78 4.88 -11.96
CA ASN A 69 -10.20 3.63 -12.59
C ASN A 69 -10.10 2.38 -11.69
N ASN A 70 -10.07 2.54 -10.37
CA ASN A 70 -10.17 1.40 -9.45
C ASN A 70 -11.64 1.05 -9.19
N GLY A 71 -11.88 -0.21 -8.81
CA GLY A 71 -13.19 -0.67 -8.40
C GLY A 71 -13.69 0.06 -7.15
N ILE A 72 -14.99 0.33 -7.12
CA ILE A 72 -15.66 1.03 -6.02
C ILE A 72 -16.66 0.15 -5.27
N TRP A 73 -17.06 -0.96 -5.87
CA TRP A 73 -17.90 -1.97 -5.25
C TRP A 73 -17.67 -3.33 -5.91
N PHE A 74 -17.60 -4.37 -5.07
CA PHE A 74 -17.41 -5.76 -5.47
C PHE A 74 -18.63 -6.57 -5.03
N PRO A 75 -19.23 -7.39 -5.91
CA PRO A 75 -20.37 -8.22 -5.55
C PRO A 75 -19.93 -9.41 -4.71
N ASP A 76 -20.71 -9.72 -3.66
CA ASP A 76 -20.46 -10.86 -2.77
C ASP A 76 -21.16 -12.15 -3.22
N PHE A 77 -22.09 -12.06 -4.16
CA PHE A 77 -22.98 -13.13 -4.57
C PHE A 77 -22.84 -13.45 -6.07
N GLY A 78 -23.43 -14.56 -6.48
CA GLY A 78 -23.42 -15.01 -7.87
C GLY A 78 -22.03 -15.41 -8.33
N SER A 79 -21.69 -15.07 -9.56
CA SER A 79 -20.34 -15.27 -10.10
C SER A 79 -19.32 -14.30 -9.53
N LYS A 80 -19.77 -13.32 -8.76
CA LYS A 80 -18.96 -12.18 -8.26
C LYS A 80 -18.39 -11.31 -9.38
N ARG A 81 -18.99 -11.38 -10.56
CA ARG A 81 -18.57 -10.66 -11.76
C ARG A 81 -19.76 -9.88 -12.32
N LEU A 82 -19.52 -8.65 -12.71
CA LEU A 82 -20.56 -7.74 -13.21
C LEU A 82 -20.38 -7.41 -14.68
N HIS A 83 -21.49 -7.18 -15.38
CA HIS A 83 -21.49 -6.49 -16.66
C HIS A 83 -22.74 -5.62 -16.86
N SER A 84 -22.66 -4.70 -17.80
CA SER A 84 -23.76 -3.80 -18.21
C SER A 84 -24.45 -3.11 -17.01
N PRO A 85 -23.71 -2.45 -16.11
CA PRO A 85 -24.32 -1.76 -15.00
C PRO A 85 -25.06 -0.50 -15.46
N ALA A 86 -26.13 -0.15 -14.73
CA ALA A 86 -26.90 1.07 -14.91
C ALA A 86 -27.30 1.64 -13.56
N VAL A 87 -27.36 2.96 -13.45
CA VAL A 87 -27.80 3.65 -12.24
C VAL A 87 -29.18 4.25 -12.42
N TYR A 88 -30.04 4.07 -11.43
CA TYR A 88 -31.37 4.60 -11.32
C TYR A 88 -31.44 5.56 -10.15
N GLN A 89 -32.03 6.74 -10.32
CA GLN A 89 -32.32 7.60 -9.19
C GLN A 89 -33.69 7.23 -8.59
N LEU A 90 -33.70 6.95 -7.32
CA LEU A 90 -34.92 6.71 -6.54
C LEU A 90 -35.39 8.01 -5.89
N ASP A 91 -36.56 7.99 -5.27
CA ASP A 91 -37.04 9.11 -4.46
C ASP A 91 -36.12 9.35 -3.26
N HIS A 92 -36.08 10.60 -2.80
CA HIS A 92 -35.32 11.04 -1.63
C HIS A 92 -33.79 10.97 -1.73
N GLY A 93 -33.21 11.06 -2.95
CA GLY A 93 -31.76 11.16 -3.14
C GLY A 93 -31.00 9.84 -2.96
N THR A 94 -31.72 8.72 -3.03
CA THR A 94 -31.12 7.39 -3.07
C THR A 94 -30.94 6.96 -4.54
N TYR A 95 -29.86 6.26 -4.80
CA TYR A 95 -29.56 5.67 -6.09
C TYR A 95 -29.55 4.15 -5.97
N LEU A 96 -30.06 3.48 -7.00
CA LEU A 96 -29.98 2.03 -7.17
C LEU A 96 -29.07 1.75 -8.37
N ILE A 97 -28.07 0.92 -8.17
CA ILE A 97 -27.26 0.40 -9.26
C ILE A 97 -27.70 -1.04 -9.52
N ALA A 98 -28.05 -1.32 -10.77
CA ALA A 98 -28.38 -2.66 -11.24
C ALA A 98 -27.33 -3.11 -12.25
N ALA A 99 -26.77 -4.30 -12.07
CA ALA A 99 -25.79 -4.88 -12.98
C ALA A 99 -26.10 -6.36 -13.23
N SER A 100 -25.87 -6.84 -14.43
CA SER A 100 -26.00 -8.25 -14.76
C SER A 100 -24.88 -9.06 -14.13
N ASP A 101 -25.16 -10.29 -13.73
CA ASP A 101 -24.11 -11.27 -13.41
C ASP A 101 -23.38 -11.70 -14.69
N ALA A 102 -22.06 -11.68 -14.68
CA ALA A 102 -21.27 -11.95 -15.89
C ALA A 102 -21.29 -13.42 -16.35
N ALA A 103 -21.61 -14.35 -15.45
CA ALA A 103 -21.72 -15.78 -15.78
C ALA A 103 -23.18 -16.24 -16.00
N ASP A 104 -24.17 -15.45 -15.58
CA ASP A 104 -25.58 -15.79 -15.69
C ASP A 104 -26.44 -14.53 -16.00
N ASP A 105 -26.68 -14.28 -17.26
CA ASP A 105 -27.50 -13.15 -17.73
C ASP A 105 -28.95 -13.15 -17.23
N SER A 106 -29.43 -14.28 -16.67
CA SER A 106 -30.76 -14.35 -16.03
C SER A 106 -30.78 -13.76 -14.63
N CYS A 107 -29.63 -13.42 -14.06
CA CYS A 107 -29.48 -12.87 -12.73
C CYS A 107 -28.94 -11.43 -12.76
N ILE A 108 -29.29 -10.67 -11.73
CA ILE A 108 -28.82 -9.30 -11.53
C ILE A 108 -28.37 -9.07 -10.09
N HIS A 109 -27.43 -8.16 -9.95
CA HIS A 109 -27.01 -7.57 -8.68
C HIS A 109 -27.64 -6.18 -8.56
N LEU A 110 -28.23 -5.91 -7.40
CA LEU A 110 -28.79 -4.61 -7.03
C LEU A 110 -28.06 -4.10 -5.80
N VAL A 111 -27.64 -2.84 -5.81
CA VAL A 111 -27.02 -2.21 -4.66
C VAL A 111 -27.44 -0.76 -4.56
N PHE A 112 -27.56 -0.25 -3.31
CA PHE A 112 -28.07 1.09 -3.01
C PHE A 112 -26.95 1.98 -2.49
N THR A 113 -27.03 3.26 -2.84
CA THR A 113 -26.14 4.30 -2.32
C THR A 113 -26.85 5.65 -2.28
N THR A 114 -26.39 6.54 -1.42
CA THR A 114 -26.81 7.95 -1.39
C THR A 114 -25.70 8.91 -1.80
N ASP A 115 -24.46 8.41 -1.83
CA ASP A 115 -23.25 9.21 -2.03
C ASP A 115 -22.26 8.61 -3.04
N PHE A 116 -22.53 7.41 -3.54
CA PHE A 116 -21.63 6.63 -4.42
C PHE A 116 -20.26 6.31 -3.81
N ILE A 117 -20.13 6.45 -2.50
CA ILE A 117 -18.95 6.08 -1.71
C ILE A 117 -19.28 4.87 -0.84
N HIS A 118 -20.46 4.90 -0.18
CA HIS A 118 -20.95 3.84 0.69
C HIS A 118 -22.08 3.10 0.02
N TYR A 119 -22.00 1.77 0.01
CA TYR A 119 -22.95 0.89 -0.65
C TYR A 119 -23.64 -0.02 0.37
N THR A 120 -24.95 -0.13 0.26
CA THR A 120 -25.77 -0.89 1.22
C THR A 120 -26.82 -1.74 0.51
N GLY A 121 -27.39 -2.71 1.21
CA GLY A 121 -28.57 -3.44 0.77
C GLY A 121 -28.36 -4.27 -0.50
N ALA A 122 -27.15 -4.85 -0.69
CA ALA A 122 -26.87 -5.67 -1.86
C ALA A 122 -27.82 -6.87 -1.97
N VAL A 123 -28.41 -7.05 -3.15
CA VAL A 123 -29.35 -8.13 -3.46
C VAL A 123 -28.91 -8.82 -4.75
N TYR A 124 -28.91 -10.14 -4.74
CA TYR A 124 -28.71 -10.98 -5.92
C TYR A 124 -30.01 -11.73 -6.22
N THR A 125 -30.56 -11.57 -7.43
CA THR A 125 -31.88 -12.09 -7.79
C THR A 125 -32.03 -12.33 -9.29
N GLY A 126 -33.11 -13.01 -9.69
CA GLY A 126 -33.46 -13.15 -11.09
C GLY A 126 -33.77 -11.80 -11.74
N ARG A 127 -33.39 -11.61 -12.97
CA ARG A 127 -33.62 -10.37 -13.75
C ARG A 127 -35.11 -10.03 -13.91
N ASP A 128 -35.95 -11.03 -13.91
CA ASP A 128 -37.42 -10.90 -14.02
C ASP A 128 -38.10 -10.50 -12.69
N CYS A 129 -37.32 -10.20 -11.64
CA CYS A 129 -37.87 -9.78 -10.34
C CYS A 129 -38.72 -8.51 -10.42
N GLY A 130 -38.55 -7.72 -11.48
CA GLY A 130 -39.32 -6.49 -11.69
C GLY A 130 -38.98 -5.40 -10.69
N PHE A 131 -37.68 -5.24 -10.36
CA PHE A 131 -37.21 -4.26 -9.37
C PHE A 131 -37.70 -2.84 -9.69
N GLU A 132 -37.87 -2.48 -10.96
CA GLU A 132 -38.40 -1.17 -11.39
C GLU A 132 -39.82 -0.92 -10.86
N LYS A 133 -40.58 -1.98 -10.56
CA LYS A 133 -41.90 -1.89 -9.96
C LYS A 133 -41.86 -1.88 -8.42
N MET A 134 -40.77 -2.39 -7.85
CA MET A 134 -40.59 -2.47 -6.39
C MET A 134 -40.05 -1.17 -5.80
N TYR A 135 -39.29 -0.42 -6.58
CA TYR A 135 -38.63 0.81 -6.12
C TYR A 135 -39.18 2.01 -6.90
N PRO A 136 -39.54 3.12 -6.24
CA PRO A 136 -40.03 4.33 -6.90
C PRO A 136 -38.89 5.04 -7.61
N ILE A 137 -38.78 4.82 -8.91
CA ILE A 137 -37.76 5.43 -9.77
C ILE A 137 -38.18 6.85 -10.13
N SER A 138 -37.39 7.84 -9.78
CA SER A 138 -37.59 9.25 -10.13
C SER A 138 -36.83 9.65 -11.39
N GLN A 139 -35.74 8.96 -11.71
CA GLN A 139 -35.01 9.13 -12.96
C GLN A 139 -34.48 7.78 -13.47
N GLU A 140 -34.87 7.42 -14.68
CA GLU A 140 -34.34 6.29 -15.43
C GLU A 140 -32.94 6.62 -15.99
N PRO A 141 -32.05 5.62 -16.14
CA PRO A 141 -30.79 5.83 -16.83
C PRO A 141 -31.01 6.15 -18.32
N ASN A 142 -30.10 6.94 -18.87
CA ASN A 142 -30.05 7.14 -20.31
C ASN A 142 -29.52 5.88 -21.03
N GLU A 143 -29.39 5.94 -22.37
CA GLU A 143 -28.89 4.83 -23.19
C GLU A 143 -27.51 4.30 -22.83
N ASN A 144 -26.71 5.10 -22.06
CA ASN A 144 -25.38 4.75 -21.58
C ASN A 144 -25.39 4.29 -20.12
N GLY A 145 -26.55 4.05 -19.51
CA GLY A 145 -26.69 3.64 -18.13
C GLY A 145 -26.47 4.77 -17.09
N ALA A 146 -26.44 6.04 -17.53
CA ALA A 146 -26.14 7.21 -16.71
C ALA A 146 -27.38 7.96 -16.22
N VAL A 147 -27.27 8.61 -15.05
CA VAL A 147 -28.22 9.59 -14.54
C VAL A 147 -27.57 10.96 -14.36
N GLU A 148 -28.39 12.01 -14.33
CA GLU A 148 -27.93 13.33 -13.91
C GLU A 148 -27.83 13.39 -12.39
N ILE A 149 -26.72 13.90 -11.89
CA ILE A 149 -26.49 14.16 -10.47
C ILE A 149 -26.22 15.65 -10.24
N PRO A 150 -26.49 16.18 -9.03
CA PRO A 150 -26.06 17.54 -8.68
C PRO A 150 -24.54 17.71 -8.78
N VAL A 151 -24.08 18.87 -9.24
CA VAL A 151 -22.64 19.18 -9.32
C VAL A 151 -22.00 19.18 -7.93
N GLU A 152 -22.76 19.50 -6.90
CA GLU A 152 -22.32 19.42 -5.52
C GLU A 152 -21.95 17.99 -5.13
N LEU A 153 -22.79 17.00 -5.49
CA LEU A 153 -22.51 15.58 -5.26
C LEU A 153 -21.27 15.13 -6.04
N LEU A 154 -21.17 15.55 -7.33
CA LEU A 154 -19.95 15.25 -8.11
C LEU A 154 -18.71 15.86 -7.45
N SER A 155 -18.79 17.08 -6.93
CA SER A 155 -17.66 17.71 -6.24
C SER A 155 -17.21 16.95 -5.00
N GLU A 156 -18.16 16.37 -4.24
CA GLU A 156 -17.81 15.48 -3.10
C GLU A 156 -17.20 14.16 -3.59
N LEU A 157 -17.71 13.57 -4.67
CA LEU A 157 -17.10 12.38 -5.28
C LEU A 157 -15.67 12.65 -5.76
N GLN A 158 -15.42 13.79 -6.40
CA GLN A 158 -14.09 14.17 -6.84
C GLN A 158 -13.12 14.38 -5.68
N LYS A 159 -13.60 14.94 -4.56
CA LYS A 159 -12.78 15.06 -3.33
C LYS A 159 -12.48 13.68 -2.70
N SER A 160 -13.45 12.78 -2.72
CA SER A 160 -13.35 11.47 -2.08
C SER A 160 -12.56 10.46 -2.92
N TYR A 161 -12.76 10.49 -4.24
CA TYR A 161 -12.13 9.57 -5.19
C TYR A 161 -10.99 10.19 -5.99
N GLY A 162 -10.78 11.50 -5.86
CA GLY A 162 -9.66 12.17 -6.50
C GLY A 162 -8.35 11.58 -5.97
N LYS A 163 -7.70 10.73 -6.76
CA LYS A 163 -6.30 10.43 -6.49
C LYS A 163 -5.55 11.77 -6.50
N PRO A 164 -4.66 12.01 -5.53
CA PRO A 164 -3.62 12.96 -5.79
C PRO A 164 -2.99 12.57 -7.13
N GLU A 165 -2.85 13.50 -8.05
CA GLU A 165 -2.14 13.24 -9.30
C GLU A 165 -0.83 12.51 -8.95
N PRO A 166 -0.46 11.46 -9.67
CA PRO A 166 0.80 10.80 -9.39
C PRO A 166 1.89 11.86 -9.44
N VAL A 167 2.64 11.97 -8.35
CA VAL A 167 3.76 12.90 -8.27
C VAL A 167 4.85 12.37 -9.21
N LEU A 168 4.89 12.94 -10.41
CA LEU A 168 5.84 12.55 -11.45
C LEU A 168 6.99 13.53 -11.50
N LEU A 169 8.15 13.07 -11.94
CA LEU A 169 9.27 13.92 -12.27
C LEU A 169 8.85 14.90 -13.37
N HIS A 170 8.83 16.18 -13.05
CA HIS A 170 8.41 17.25 -13.96
C HIS A 170 9.61 17.89 -14.68
N ALA A 171 10.66 18.22 -13.93
CA ALA A 171 11.85 18.85 -14.46
C ALA A 171 13.09 18.45 -13.67
N VAL A 172 14.23 18.57 -14.32
CA VAL A 172 15.54 18.48 -13.70
C VAL A 172 16.25 19.80 -13.96
N GLU A 173 16.80 20.41 -12.91
CA GLU A 173 17.52 21.69 -13.03
C GLU A 173 18.74 21.52 -13.91
N ASN A 174 18.91 22.40 -14.89
CA ASN A 174 20.10 22.40 -15.74
C ASN A 174 21.31 22.86 -14.93
N VAL A 175 22.43 22.20 -15.16
CA VAL A 175 23.71 22.56 -14.53
C VAL A 175 24.61 23.21 -15.58
N ASP A 176 24.89 24.50 -15.41
CA ASP A 176 25.80 25.26 -16.25
C ASP A 176 27.13 25.44 -15.54
N ILE A 177 28.22 24.91 -16.14
CA ILE A 177 29.55 24.99 -15.56
C ILE A 177 30.51 25.66 -16.56
N THR A 178 31.27 26.61 -16.05
CA THR A 178 32.33 27.26 -16.81
C THR A 178 33.68 26.84 -16.27
N VAL A 179 34.52 26.26 -17.13
CA VAL A 179 35.90 25.88 -16.80
C VAL A 179 36.87 26.52 -17.76
N LYS A 180 38.15 26.64 -17.37
CA LYS A 180 39.22 27.09 -18.29
C LYS A 180 39.53 26.01 -19.31
N ALA A 181 39.92 26.43 -20.51
CA ALA A 181 40.36 25.50 -21.52
C ALA A 181 41.54 24.64 -20.99
N GLY A 182 41.40 23.30 -21.11
CA GLY A 182 42.35 22.32 -20.58
C GLY A 182 42.07 21.85 -19.15
N GLU A 183 41.09 22.43 -18.44
CA GLU A 183 40.64 21.93 -17.13
C GLU A 183 39.47 20.96 -17.29
N ALA A 184 39.48 19.85 -16.54
CA ALA A 184 38.34 18.94 -16.48
C ALA A 184 37.18 19.58 -15.68
N PRO A 185 35.95 19.51 -16.19
CA PRO A 185 34.79 19.99 -15.43
C PRO A 185 34.57 19.14 -14.18
N ARG A 186 34.25 19.81 -13.07
CA ARG A 186 33.74 19.16 -11.84
C ARG A 186 32.23 19.26 -11.86
N LEU A 187 31.57 18.21 -12.24
CA LEU A 187 30.12 18.12 -12.24
C LEU A 187 29.62 17.79 -10.84
N PRO A 188 28.44 18.32 -10.44
CA PRO A 188 27.86 17.98 -9.14
C PRO A 188 27.47 16.51 -9.08
N GLU A 189 27.53 15.92 -7.90
CA GLU A 189 27.06 14.56 -7.63
C GLU A 189 25.53 14.49 -7.55
N LYS A 190 24.88 15.63 -7.26
CA LYS A 190 23.43 15.77 -7.13
C LYS A 190 22.92 16.90 -8.01
N VAL A 191 21.66 16.77 -8.42
CA VAL A 191 20.92 17.80 -9.14
C VAL A 191 19.56 17.99 -8.50
N THR A 192 19.03 19.21 -8.53
CA THR A 192 17.68 19.48 -8.07
C THR A 192 16.70 18.95 -9.10
N VAL A 193 15.72 18.18 -8.64
CA VAL A 193 14.58 17.75 -9.43
C VAL A 193 13.32 18.41 -8.92
N GLU A 194 12.37 18.66 -9.82
CA GLU A 194 11.06 19.19 -9.51
C GLU A 194 9.99 18.19 -9.96
N TYR A 195 9.00 17.97 -9.09
CA TYR A 195 7.87 17.08 -9.34
C TYR A 195 6.63 17.88 -9.74
N THR A 196 5.65 17.17 -10.32
CA THR A 196 4.38 17.78 -10.79
C THR A 196 3.58 18.49 -9.71
N ASN A 197 3.79 18.15 -8.44
CA ASN A 197 3.18 18.84 -7.28
C ASN A 197 3.98 20.07 -6.78
N GLY A 198 5.05 20.44 -7.49
CA GLY A 198 5.93 21.54 -7.11
C GLY A 198 6.98 21.22 -6.02
N MET A 199 7.00 19.97 -5.53
CA MET A 199 8.04 19.54 -4.61
C MET A 199 9.40 19.51 -5.31
N ARG A 200 10.46 19.91 -4.60
CA ARG A 200 11.84 19.91 -5.11
C ARG A 200 12.73 19.13 -4.15
N GLU A 201 13.62 18.31 -4.71
CA GLU A 201 14.60 17.53 -3.94
C GLU A 201 15.92 17.38 -4.68
N GLU A 202 16.97 17.06 -3.95
CA GLU A 202 18.28 16.71 -4.50
C GLU A 202 18.36 15.21 -4.81
N ARG A 203 18.68 14.87 -6.07
CA ARG A 203 18.83 13.48 -6.52
C ARG A 203 20.24 13.22 -7.05
N ASN A 204 20.79 12.07 -6.74
CA ASN A 204 22.07 11.64 -7.28
C ASN A 204 22.01 11.53 -8.81
N VAL A 205 23.08 11.93 -9.49
CA VAL A 205 23.18 11.91 -10.95
C VAL A 205 24.46 11.23 -11.40
N VAL A 206 24.36 10.44 -12.46
CA VAL A 206 25.50 9.81 -13.14
C VAL A 206 25.71 10.52 -14.46
N TRP A 207 26.89 11.10 -14.63
CA TRP A 207 27.27 11.85 -15.83
C TRP A 207 28.00 10.98 -16.84
N ASP A 208 27.65 11.10 -18.11
CA ASP A 208 28.42 10.49 -19.21
C ASP A 208 29.63 11.35 -19.54
N MET A 209 30.76 11.03 -18.91
CA MET A 209 32.00 11.75 -19.09
C MET A 209 32.74 11.40 -20.41
N SER A 210 32.18 10.58 -21.28
CA SER A 210 32.81 10.21 -22.55
C SER A 210 33.02 11.43 -23.47
N ALA A 211 32.01 12.32 -23.54
CA ALA A 211 32.10 13.56 -24.30
C ALA A 211 33.11 14.56 -23.72
N ALA A 212 33.32 14.58 -22.40
CA ALA A 212 34.21 15.52 -21.73
C ALA A 212 35.72 15.25 -22.02
N LYS A 213 36.08 14.02 -22.43
CA LYS A 213 37.48 13.63 -22.70
C LYS A 213 37.99 14.14 -24.03
N GLU A 214 37.13 14.40 -25.01
CA GLU A 214 37.52 14.84 -26.35
C GLU A 214 37.65 16.35 -26.51
N THR A 215 37.07 17.13 -25.59
CA THR A 215 36.83 18.57 -25.77
C THR A 215 37.83 19.49 -25.07
N GLN A 216 38.91 18.96 -24.49
CA GLN A 216 39.88 19.74 -23.70
C GLN A 216 40.72 20.75 -24.52
N LYS A 217 40.56 20.83 -25.84
CA LYS A 217 41.47 21.61 -26.67
C LYS A 217 40.95 22.94 -27.19
N ASP A 218 39.65 23.14 -27.24
CA ASP A 218 39.03 24.33 -27.84
C ASP A 218 38.02 25.03 -26.93
N SER A 219 37.86 26.36 -27.07
CA SER A 219 36.89 27.13 -26.28
C SER A 219 35.51 27.09 -26.93
N HIS A 220 34.77 26.02 -26.70
CA HIS A 220 33.40 25.85 -27.18
C HIS A 220 32.49 25.44 -26.01
N SER A 221 31.17 25.67 -26.14
CA SER A 221 30.18 25.06 -25.26
C SER A 221 29.81 23.67 -25.79
N TYR A 222 29.71 22.71 -24.91
CA TYR A 222 29.23 21.37 -25.25
C TYR A 222 28.37 20.81 -24.15
N GLU A 223 27.56 19.85 -24.50
CA GLU A 223 26.62 19.22 -23.59
C GLU A 223 27.21 17.92 -23.04
N ILE A 224 27.05 17.71 -21.74
CA ILE A 224 27.37 16.43 -21.10
C ILE A 224 26.01 15.83 -20.67
N ALA A 225 25.73 14.63 -21.20
CA ALA A 225 24.53 13.89 -20.82
C ALA A 225 24.66 13.36 -19.39
N GLY A 226 23.56 13.39 -18.64
CA GLY A 226 23.45 12.74 -17.35
C GLY A 226 22.13 11.99 -17.24
N HIS A 227 22.05 11.07 -16.29
CA HIS A 227 20.80 10.44 -15.88
C HIS A 227 20.78 10.38 -14.36
N LEU A 228 19.58 10.44 -13.78
CA LEU A 228 19.43 10.26 -12.34
C LEU A 228 19.90 8.86 -11.96
N ALA A 229 20.66 8.78 -10.89
CA ALA A 229 21.07 7.50 -10.35
C ALA A 229 19.82 6.75 -9.89
N GLU A 230 19.62 5.56 -10.42
CA GLU A 230 18.54 4.66 -10.02
C GLU A 230 19.17 3.44 -9.36
N THR A 231 18.80 3.18 -8.12
CA THR A 231 19.13 1.90 -7.51
C THR A 231 18.11 0.88 -8.03
N ARG A 232 18.57 -0.19 -8.63
CA ARG A 232 17.72 -1.27 -9.14
C ARG A 232 17.93 -2.51 -8.29
N PHE A 233 16.83 -3.13 -7.89
CA PHE A 233 16.83 -4.39 -7.19
C PHE A 233 16.28 -5.50 -8.08
N PRO A 234 16.69 -6.77 -7.88
CA PRO A 234 16.02 -7.91 -8.50
C PRO A 234 14.54 -7.95 -8.06
N ASN A 235 13.69 -8.48 -8.92
CA ASN A 235 12.28 -8.69 -8.63
C ASN A 235 11.91 -10.11 -9.11
N PRO A 236 11.55 -11.02 -8.20
CA PRO A 236 11.50 -10.85 -6.74
C PRO A 236 12.87 -10.56 -6.10
N PHE A 237 12.82 -9.89 -4.94
CA PHE A 237 14.02 -9.56 -4.17
C PHE A 237 14.46 -10.71 -3.27
N ILE A 238 13.48 -11.31 -2.56
CA ILE A 238 13.64 -12.52 -1.74
C ILE A 238 12.42 -13.41 -2.01
N TYR A 239 12.65 -14.72 -2.23
CA TYR A 239 11.60 -15.69 -2.52
C TYR A 239 11.03 -16.29 -1.22
N HIS A 240 9.77 -16.70 -1.29
CA HIS A 240 9.08 -17.50 -0.25
C HIS A 240 9.10 -16.85 1.13
N ARG A 241 8.84 -15.54 1.15
CA ARG A 241 8.68 -14.76 2.38
C ARG A 241 7.44 -13.87 2.26
N ALA A 242 6.70 -13.76 3.37
CA ALA A 242 5.60 -12.81 3.53
C ALA A 242 5.91 -11.82 4.66
N ASP A 243 5.14 -10.73 4.74
CA ASP A 243 5.18 -9.77 5.84
C ASP A 243 6.60 -9.21 6.10
N PRO A 244 7.22 -8.63 5.06
CA PRO A 244 8.64 -8.29 5.12
C PRO A 244 8.91 -7.05 5.97
N PHE A 245 9.98 -7.11 6.76
CA PHE A 245 10.48 -5.97 7.51
C PHE A 245 11.99 -5.81 7.32
N ILE A 246 12.42 -4.61 6.91
CA ILE A 246 13.85 -4.27 6.79
C ILE A 246 14.16 -3.06 7.68
N TYR A 247 15.01 -3.27 8.65
CA TYR A 247 15.55 -2.23 9.52
C TYR A 247 16.96 -1.84 9.10
N LYS A 248 17.18 -0.57 8.78
CA LYS A 248 18.52 0.00 8.59
C LYS A 248 19.01 0.58 9.91
N HIS A 249 20.09 0.03 10.46
CA HIS A 249 20.67 0.53 11.71
C HIS A 249 21.63 1.71 11.46
N THR A 250 21.92 2.47 12.50
CA THR A 250 22.76 3.68 12.44
C THR A 250 24.21 3.41 12.03
N ASP A 251 24.68 2.17 12.12
CA ASP A 251 26.00 1.73 11.62
C ASP A 251 25.99 1.39 10.13
N GLY A 252 24.82 1.54 9.46
CA GLY A 252 24.63 1.24 8.04
C GLY A 252 24.24 -0.21 7.74
N MET A 253 24.25 -1.10 8.73
CA MET A 253 23.80 -2.49 8.53
C MET A 253 22.31 -2.58 8.34
N TYR A 254 21.88 -3.44 7.42
CA TYR A 254 20.50 -3.81 7.20
C TYR A 254 20.19 -5.16 7.85
N TYR A 255 19.04 -5.20 8.51
CA TYR A 255 18.49 -6.41 9.10
C TYR A 255 17.13 -6.68 8.49
N PHE A 256 16.95 -7.88 7.92
CA PHE A 256 15.70 -8.33 7.32
C PHE A 256 15.13 -9.48 8.12
N THR A 257 13.82 -9.44 8.31
CA THR A 257 13.01 -10.56 8.83
C THR A 257 11.66 -10.57 8.12
N ALA A 258 10.99 -11.72 8.13
CA ALA A 258 9.70 -11.92 7.47
C ALA A 258 9.04 -13.19 8.00
N SER A 259 7.76 -13.38 7.73
CA SER A 259 7.13 -14.69 7.92
C SER A 259 7.85 -15.74 7.07
N TYR A 260 8.28 -16.82 7.73
CA TYR A 260 9.01 -17.91 7.09
C TYR A 260 8.20 -19.19 7.10
N THR A 261 7.89 -19.68 5.92
CA THR A 261 7.22 -20.96 5.74
C THR A 261 8.24 -22.07 5.57
N ASP A 262 8.24 -23.03 6.48
CA ASP A 262 9.05 -24.24 6.35
C ASP A 262 8.38 -25.21 5.36
N MET A 263 8.81 -25.15 4.11
CA MET A 263 8.28 -26.00 3.03
C MET A 263 8.73 -27.46 3.15
N GLU A 264 9.84 -27.73 3.85
CA GLU A 264 10.39 -29.09 3.98
C GLU A 264 9.64 -29.91 5.05
N HIS A 265 9.13 -29.23 6.08
CA HIS A 265 8.42 -29.86 7.20
C HIS A 265 6.92 -29.57 7.18
N ASN A 266 6.30 -29.64 6.01
CA ASN A 266 4.87 -29.45 5.86
C ASN A 266 4.09 -30.60 6.51
N LEU A 267 3.42 -30.37 7.63
CA LEU A 267 2.54 -31.32 8.29
C LEU A 267 1.15 -31.29 7.65
N ASP A 268 0.75 -32.40 7.00
CA ASP A 268 -0.58 -32.59 6.39
C ASP A 268 -1.00 -31.47 5.40
N GLY A 269 -0.05 -30.94 4.61
CA GLY A 269 -0.32 -29.86 3.66
C GLY A 269 -0.55 -28.49 4.32
N LYS A 270 -0.23 -28.36 5.60
CA LYS A 270 -0.28 -27.07 6.32
C LYS A 270 1.13 -26.53 6.51
N TYR A 271 1.34 -25.31 6.05
CA TYR A 271 2.59 -24.60 6.24
C TYR A 271 2.89 -24.41 7.72
N GLN A 272 4.17 -24.62 8.11
CA GLN A 272 4.60 -24.47 9.47
C GLN A 272 5.41 -23.20 9.61
N TYR A 273 4.84 -22.23 10.30
CA TYR A 273 5.53 -21.00 10.68
C TYR A 273 6.17 -21.22 12.07
N LEU A 274 7.38 -21.79 12.07
CA LEU A 274 8.09 -22.21 13.29
C LEU A 274 9.22 -21.29 13.70
N TYR A 275 9.75 -20.49 12.78
CA TYR A 275 11.03 -19.82 12.95
C TYR A 275 10.90 -18.31 12.76
N ILE A 276 11.78 -17.57 13.48
CA ILE A 276 12.15 -16.21 13.11
C ILE A 276 13.57 -16.27 12.55
N ILE A 277 13.69 -15.92 11.29
CA ILE A 277 14.96 -15.85 10.57
C ILE A 277 15.38 -14.40 10.50
N LEU A 278 16.62 -14.12 10.85
CA LEU A 278 17.24 -12.83 10.70
C LEU A 278 18.32 -12.90 9.61
N ARG A 279 18.19 -12.06 8.60
CA ARG A 279 19.18 -11.87 7.54
C ARG A 279 19.84 -10.50 7.73
N ARG A 280 21.16 -10.39 7.48
CA ARG A 280 21.84 -9.09 7.52
C ARG A 280 22.77 -8.89 6.35
N SER A 281 22.96 -7.63 5.96
CA SER A 281 23.94 -7.21 4.95
C SER A 281 24.37 -5.76 5.17
N ALA A 282 25.56 -5.40 4.68
CA ALA A 282 26.08 -4.03 4.72
C ALA A 282 25.41 -3.11 3.66
N THR A 283 24.66 -3.66 2.73
CA THR A 283 23.91 -2.90 1.72
C THR A 283 22.52 -3.49 1.54
N LEU A 284 21.57 -2.66 1.15
CA LEU A 284 20.22 -3.13 0.88
C LEU A 284 20.20 -4.19 -0.21
N GLY A 285 20.86 -3.94 -1.34
CA GLY A 285 20.96 -4.90 -2.44
C GLY A 285 21.65 -6.21 -2.06
N GLY A 286 22.49 -6.18 -1.04
CA GLY A 286 23.14 -7.36 -0.48
C GLY A 286 22.20 -8.33 0.21
N LEU A 287 21.01 -7.88 0.65
CA LEU A 287 19.97 -8.76 1.23
C LEU A 287 19.30 -9.65 0.18
N ALA A 288 19.37 -9.30 -1.11
CA ALA A 288 18.68 -10.02 -2.18
C ALA A 288 19.15 -11.47 -2.29
N ASP A 289 18.23 -12.36 -2.65
CA ASP A 289 18.57 -13.74 -2.97
C ASP A 289 19.58 -13.79 -4.15
N GLY A 290 20.59 -14.65 -4.01
CA GLY A 290 21.65 -14.77 -5.02
C GLY A 290 22.72 -13.69 -5.00
N SER A 291 22.62 -12.67 -4.14
CA SER A 291 23.65 -11.61 -4.01
C SER A 291 25.00 -12.16 -3.50
N GLY A 292 24.96 -13.21 -2.66
CA GLY A 292 26.12 -13.74 -1.97
C GLY A 292 26.72 -12.81 -0.91
N ALA A 293 26.01 -11.72 -0.55
CA ALA A 293 26.49 -10.67 0.34
C ALA A 293 25.70 -10.57 1.66
N TYR A 294 24.89 -11.54 1.98
CA TYR A 294 24.16 -11.62 3.25
C TYR A 294 24.59 -12.81 4.10
N GLU A 295 24.34 -12.68 5.40
CA GLU A 295 24.32 -13.78 6.34
C GLU A 295 22.90 -13.98 6.82
N GLU A 296 22.44 -15.21 7.01
CA GLU A 296 21.11 -15.56 7.47
C GLU A 296 21.13 -16.67 8.49
N LYS A 297 20.33 -16.56 9.55
CA LYS A 297 20.14 -17.64 10.53
C LYS A 297 18.84 -17.53 11.30
N THR A 298 18.41 -18.63 11.87
CA THR A 298 17.32 -18.69 12.84
C THR A 298 17.76 -18.07 14.17
N VAL A 299 17.02 -17.07 14.65
CA VAL A 299 17.24 -16.40 15.94
C VAL A 299 16.24 -16.82 17.01
N TYR A 300 15.10 -17.37 16.60
CA TYR A 300 14.08 -17.90 17.48
C TYR A 300 13.33 -19.05 16.80
N GLU A 301 12.94 -20.04 17.59
CA GLU A 301 12.17 -21.19 17.14
C GLU A 301 11.10 -21.56 18.18
N ARG A 302 9.93 -21.95 17.70
CA ARG A 302 8.88 -22.54 18.52
C ARG A 302 8.42 -23.86 17.91
N SER A 303 8.45 -24.94 18.70
CA SER A 303 7.96 -26.25 18.28
C SER A 303 6.47 -26.22 17.92
N PRO A 304 6.02 -27.13 17.01
CA PRO A 304 4.60 -27.37 16.79
C PRO A 304 3.83 -27.64 18.07
N ILE A 305 2.56 -27.23 18.12
CA ILE A 305 1.65 -27.40 19.27
C ILE A 305 0.67 -28.56 19.02
N ALA A 306 -0.21 -28.84 20.01
CA ALA A 306 -1.20 -29.92 19.96
C ALA A 306 -0.60 -31.28 19.59
N GLY A 307 0.45 -31.68 20.34
CA GLY A 307 1.15 -32.94 20.12
C GLY A 307 1.98 -33.00 18.83
N GLY A 308 2.36 -31.85 18.27
CA GLY A 308 3.16 -31.75 17.06
C GLY A 308 2.35 -31.71 15.76
N THR A 309 1.02 -31.48 15.86
CA THR A 309 0.11 -31.51 14.69
C THR A 309 -0.28 -30.12 14.18
N LEU A 310 -0.07 -29.05 14.96
CA LEU A 310 -0.49 -27.71 14.59
C LEU A 310 0.69 -26.71 14.56
N SER A 311 0.65 -25.80 13.59
CA SER A 311 1.58 -24.68 13.52
C SER A 311 1.37 -23.72 14.69
N PRO A 312 2.43 -23.22 15.34
CA PRO A 312 2.33 -22.16 16.34
C PRO A 312 2.06 -20.78 15.72
N HIS A 313 2.09 -20.65 14.39
CA HIS A 313 1.89 -19.42 13.64
C HIS A 313 2.83 -18.29 14.09
N ILE A 314 4.13 -18.45 13.88
CA ILE A 314 5.07 -17.35 13.99
C ILE A 314 4.95 -16.51 12.71
N TRP A 315 4.20 -15.39 12.80
CA TRP A 315 3.93 -14.51 11.67
C TRP A 315 4.45 -13.10 11.90
N ALA A 316 4.69 -12.40 10.80
CA ALA A 316 5.00 -10.98 10.71
C ALA A 316 6.05 -10.52 11.75
N PRO A 317 7.24 -11.12 11.82
CA PRO A 317 8.27 -10.63 12.72
C PRO A 317 8.83 -9.29 12.24
N GLU A 318 9.00 -8.34 13.15
CA GLU A 318 9.63 -7.03 12.91
C GLU A 318 10.75 -6.79 13.89
N ILE A 319 11.93 -6.38 13.42
CA ILE A 319 13.08 -6.05 14.26
C ILE A 319 13.18 -4.54 14.47
N HIS A 320 13.30 -4.12 15.71
CA HIS A 320 13.38 -2.71 16.13
C HIS A 320 14.53 -2.47 17.10
N TYR A 321 15.14 -1.29 17.03
CA TYR A 321 16.09 -0.82 18.02
C TYR A 321 15.46 0.30 18.85
N ILE A 322 15.16 0.00 20.11
CA ILE A 322 14.43 0.89 21.04
C ILE A 322 15.25 1.09 22.29
N ASP A 323 15.54 2.34 22.67
CA ASP A 323 16.25 2.71 23.90
C ASP A 323 17.55 1.91 24.14
N GLY A 324 18.32 1.72 23.07
CA GLY A 324 19.63 1.06 23.15
C GLY A 324 19.59 -0.46 23.18
N LYS A 325 18.47 -1.08 22.86
CA LYS A 325 18.30 -2.52 22.81
C LYS A 325 17.54 -2.95 21.57
N TRP A 326 17.69 -4.21 21.19
CA TRP A 326 16.98 -4.81 20.10
C TRP A 326 15.74 -5.55 20.56
N TYR A 327 14.67 -5.42 19.79
CA TYR A 327 13.41 -6.12 20.00
C TYR A 327 12.96 -6.75 18.69
N ILE A 328 12.40 -7.96 18.78
CA ILE A 328 11.62 -8.54 17.70
C ILE A 328 10.20 -8.71 18.21
N TYR A 329 9.28 -7.99 17.56
CA TYR A 329 7.87 -8.28 17.70
C TYR A 329 7.50 -9.37 16.69
N TYR A 330 6.59 -10.24 17.07
CA TYR A 330 6.08 -11.31 16.19
C TYR A 330 4.73 -11.77 16.70
N THR A 331 3.95 -12.39 15.84
CA THR A 331 2.67 -12.95 16.21
C THR A 331 2.79 -14.46 16.42
N THR A 332 2.15 -14.99 17.44
CA THR A 332 2.06 -16.45 17.66
C THR A 332 0.87 -16.79 18.55
N THR A 333 0.46 -18.07 18.60
CA THR A 333 -0.60 -18.50 19.52
C THR A 333 -0.15 -18.47 20.97
N ILE A 334 -1.06 -18.07 21.86
CA ILE A 334 -0.89 -18.17 23.32
C ILE A 334 -1.35 -19.52 23.89
N SER A 335 -1.80 -20.45 23.05
CA SER A 335 -2.38 -21.74 23.43
C SER A 335 -1.52 -22.90 22.95
N ASP A 336 -1.45 -23.98 23.74
CA ASP A 336 -0.77 -25.21 23.33
C ASP A 336 -1.73 -26.23 22.69
N ASP A 337 -3.03 -25.96 22.71
CA ASP A 337 -4.09 -26.82 22.16
C ASP A 337 -4.85 -26.21 20.97
N SER A 338 -4.63 -24.92 20.66
CA SER A 338 -5.27 -24.19 19.54
C SER A 338 -4.30 -23.25 18.87
N SER A 339 -4.15 -23.36 17.54
CA SER A 339 -3.31 -22.47 16.75
C SER A 339 -3.90 -21.07 16.57
N TRP A 340 -5.21 -20.87 16.80
CA TRP A 340 -5.91 -19.63 16.46
C TRP A 340 -6.09 -18.62 17.60
N ARG A 341 -5.47 -18.87 18.75
CA ARG A 341 -5.45 -17.88 19.85
C ARG A 341 -4.25 -16.94 19.71
N ILE A 342 -4.21 -16.26 18.60
CA ILE A 342 -3.08 -15.45 18.10
C ILE A 342 -2.96 -14.14 18.87
N ARG A 343 -1.75 -13.79 19.31
CA ARG A 343 -1.41 -12.50 19.97
C ARG A 343 -0.01 -12.05 19.57
N PRO A 344 0.26 -10.71 19.58
CA PRO A 344 1.60 -10.18 19.45
C PRO A 344 2.48 -10.61 20.64
N HIS A 345 3.71 -10.95 20.37
CA HIS A 345 4.76 -11.32 21.33
C HIS A 345 6.01 -10.48 21.11
N CYS A 346 6.89 -10.46 22.11
CA CYS A 346 8.12 -9.69 22.09
C CYS A 346 9.33 -10.54 22.52
N LEU A 347 10.43 -10.43 21.77
CA LEU A 347 11.77 -10.85 22.16
C LEU A 347 12.62 -9.61 22.45
N GLU A 348 13.54 -9.70 23.42
CA GLU A 348 14.55 -8.68 23.72
C GLU A 348 15.95 -9.26 23.49
N CYS A 349 16.83 -8.50 22.84
CA CYS A 349 18.26 -8.78 22.81
C CYS A 349 19.01 -7.54 23.31
N ARG A 350 19.87 -7.73 24.31
CA ARG A 350 20.68 -6.66 24.93
C ARG A 350 22.07 -6.54 24.34
N ASP A 351 22.44 -7.49 23.50
CA ASP A 351 23.74 -7.49 22.84
C ASP A 351 23.76 -6.43 21.73
N MET A 352 24.92 -5.84 21.48
CA MET A 352 25.10 -4.82 20.44
C MET A 352 24.83 -5.39 19.04
N ASP A 353 25.23 -6.63 18.81
CA ASP A 353 24.98 -7.35 17.56
C ASP A 353 23.76 -8.26 17.70
N PRO A 354 22.60 -7.91 17.18
CA PRO A 354 21.38 -8.71 17.32
C PRO A 354 21.47 -10.02 16.53
N PHE A 355 22.30 -10.08 15.50
CA PHE A 355 22.47 -11.27 14.69
C PHE A 355 23.16 -12.39 15.49
N ASN A 356 24.16 -12.09 16.29
CA ASN A 356 24.85 -13.05 17.15
C ASN A 356 24.43 -12.99 18.62
N GLY A 357 23.49 -12.10 18.94
CA GLY A 357 23.05 -11.87 20.31
C GLY A 357 22.11 -12.94 20.85
N ASN A 358 21.86 -12.84 22.15
CA ASN A 358 20.95 -13.74 22.87
C ASN A 358 19.56 -13.11 22.95
N TRP A 359 18.57 -13.79 22.39
CA TRP A 359 17.19 -13.35 22.37
C TRP A 359 16.41 -13.94 23.56
N GLU A 360 15.87 -13.07 24.41
CA GLU A 360 15.05 -13.42 25.57
C GLU A 360 13.57 -13.20 25.28
N GLN A 361 12.72 -14.20 25.54
CA GLN A 361 11.27 -14.05 25.42
C GLN A 361 10.72 -13.16 26.54
N LYS A 362 9.97 -12.12 26.16
CA LYS A 362 9.19 -11.28 27.09
C LYS A 362 7.74 -11.76 27.22
N GLY A 363 7.32 -12.65 26.35
CA GLY A 363 5.94 -13.15 26.26
C GLY A 363 5.03 -12.26 25.41
N PRO A 364 3.71 -12.38 25.56
CA PRO A 364 2.75 -11.57 24.82
C PRO A 364 2.87 -10.09 25.19
N VAL A 365 2.58 -9.23 24.21
CA VAL A 365 2.33 -7.81 24.49
C VAL A 365 1.04 -7.70 25.29
N VAL A 366 1.05 -6.89 26.35
CA VAL A 366 -0.06 -6.76 27.29
C VAL A 366 -0.49 -5.30 27.47
N THR A 367 -1.65 -5.09 28.07
CA THR A 367 -2.12 -3.76 28.49
C THR A 367 -2.23 -3.68 30.00
N GLU A 368 -1.80 -2.56 30.60
CA GLU A 368 -2.03 -2.24 32.02
C GLU A 368 -3.37 -1.53 32.23
N VAL A 369 -4.08 -1.18 31.15
CA VAL A 369 -5.39 -0.52 31.21
C VAL A 369 -6.48 -1.54 31.48
N LYS A 370 -7.07 -1.47 32.67
CA LYS A 370 -8.08 -2.44 33.10
C LYS A 370 -9.35 -2.35 32.26
N GLY A 371 -9.75 -3.48 31.68
CA GLY A 371 -10.98 -3.59 30.89
C GLY A 371 -10.86 -3.03 29.47
N ASP A 372 -9.62 -2.79 29.02
CA ASP A 372 -9.35 -2.38 27.66
C ASP A 372 -9.67 -3.50 26.65
N ILE A 373 -9.94 -3.11 25.40
CA ILE A 373 -10.21 -4.04 24.30
C ILE A 373 -8.92 -4.65 23.73
N ALA A 374 -7.76 -4.06 24.00
CA ALA A 374 -6.48 -4.53 23.44
C ALA A 374 -6.25 -6.00 23.73
N PHE A 375 -5.96 -6.76 22.68
CA PHE A 375 -5.61 -8.18 22.73
C PHE A 375 -6.67 -9.11 23.34
N THR A 376 -7.93 -8.67 23.41
CA THR A 376 -9.04 -9.52 23.91
C THR A 376 -9.45 -10.58 22.90
N ASP A 377 -9.20 -10.36 21.62
CA ASP A 377 -9.53 -11.25 20.52
C ASP A 377 -8.32 -11.51 19.62
N PHE A 378 -8.48 -12.21 18.51
CA PHE A 378 -7.45 -12.51 17.52
C PHE A 378 -6.72 -11.22 17.14
N SER A 379 -5.42 -11.12 17.47
CA SER A 379 -4.61 -9.91 17.28
C SER A 379 -3.29 -10.26 16.64
N LEU A 380 -2.95 -9.55 15.56
CA LEU A 380 -1.79 -9.84 14.73
C LEU A 380 -1.21 -8.55 14.13
N ASP A 381 -0.21 -8.70 13.28
CA ASP A 381 0.34 -7.66 12.44
C ASP A 381 0.52 -6.35 13.19
N HIS A 382 1.66 -6.18 13.72
CA HIS A 382 1.98 -5.07 14.60
C HIS A 382 3.16 -4.30 14.06
N THR A 383 3.25 -3.03 14.42
CA THR A 383 4.46 -2.24 14.22
C THR A 383 4.64 -1.23 15.36
N HIS A 384 5.86 -0.77 15.51
CA HIS A 384 6.26 0.22 16.50
C HIS A 384 6.80 1.47 15.82
N PHE A 385 6.45 2.64 16.34
CA PHE A 385 7.16 3.88 16.01
C PHE A 385 7.33 4.77 17.25
N GLU A 386 8.37 5.59 17.21
CA GLU A 386 8.63 6.61 18.23
C GLU A 386 8.33 8.01 17.63
N HIS A 387 7.70 8.88 18.41
CA HIS A 387 7.51 10.29 18.08
C HIS A 387 7.53 11.15 19.33
N ASP A 388 8.38 12.20 19.32
CA ASP A 388 8.57 13.12 20.43
C ASP A 388 8.84 12.43 21.79
N GLY A 389 9.68 11.37 21.77
CA GLY A 389 10.05 10.59 22.94
C GLY A 389 8.93 9.71 23.49
N LYS A 390 7.83 9.54 22.75
CA LYS A 390 6.75 8.61 23.05
C LYS A 390 6.81 7.43 22.10
N HIS A 391 6.61 6.24 22.61
CA HIS A 391 6.55 5.01 21.84
C HIS A 391 5.11 4.59 21.61
N TYR A 392 4.77 4.31 20.37
CA TYR A 392 3.44 3.88 19.94
C TYR A 392 3.50 2.49 19.35
N PHE A 393 2.46 1.72 19.58
CA PHE A 393 2.26 0.38 19.04
C PHE A 393 0.98 0.33 18.24
N LEU A 394 1.08 -0.14 17.02
CA LEU A 394 -0.03 -0.39 16.12
C LEU A 394 -0.22 -1.89 15.98
N TRP A 395 -1.46 -2.33 15.84
CA TRP A 395 -1.77 -3.74 15.57
C TRP A 395 -3.11 -3.89 14.88
N ALA A 396 -3.31 -5.03 14.21
CA ALA A 396 -4.60 -5.45 13.72
C ALA A 396 -5.29 -6.35 14.75
N GLN A 397 -6.58 -6.15 14.98
CA GLN A 397 -7.37 -7.00 15.86
C GLN A 397 -8.70 -7.37 15.21
N LYS A 398 -8.97 -8.68 15.15
CA LYS A 398 -10.14 -9.23 14.49
C LYS A 398 -11.23 -9.51 15.53
N THR A 399 -12.22 -8.66 15.56
CA THR A 399 -13.40 -8.80 16.43
C THR A 399 -14.64 -9.09 15.57
N ASN A 400 -15.38 -10.15 15.87
CA ASN A 400 -16.55 -10.58 15.08
C ASN A 400 -16.24 -10.77 13.58
N ASN A 401 -15.08 -11.32 13.26
CA ASN A 401 -14.58 -11.53 11.89
C ASN A 401 -14.29 -10.25 11.08
N ILE A 402 -14.21 -9.09 11.71
CA ILE A 402 -13.78 -7.84 11.10
C ILE A 402 -12.43 -7.45 11.73
N SER A 403 -11.43 -7.19 10.90
CA SER A 403 -10.10 -6.79 11.34
C SER A 403 -9.93 -5.28 11.26
N ASP A 404 -9.67 -4.66 12.40
CA ASP A 404 -9.51 -3.22 12.59
C ASP A 404 -8.05 -2.89 12.95
N ILE A 405 -7.56 -1.70 12.59
CA ILE A 405 -6.27 -1.17 13.05
C ILE A 405 -6.46 -0.38 14.33
N PHE A 406 -5.64 -0.70 15.33
CA PHE A 406 -5.60 -0.02 16.62
C PHE A 406 -4.23 0.63 16.88
N ILE A 407 -4.22 1.66 17.73
CA ILE A 407 -3.03 2.31 18.28
C ILE A 407 -3.14 2.47 19.79
N ALA A 408 -2.00 2.33 20.49
CA ALA A 408 -1.85 2.73 21.88
C ALA A 408 -0.41 3.14 22.16
N GLN A 409 -0.18 3.86 23.28
CA GLN A 409 1.17 4.21 23.75
C GLN A 409 1.75 3.07 24.62
N LEU A 410 3.05 2.85 24.50
CA LEU A 410 3.81 1.90 25.28
C LEU A 410 4.44 2.57 26.52
N SER A 411 4.42 1.90 27.69
CA SER A 411 5.24 2.24 28.86
C SER A 411 6.60 1.55 28.83
N ASN A 412 6.68 0.42 28.18
CA ASN A 412 7.88 -0.32 27.81
C ASN A 412 7.58 -1.16 26.56
N PRO A 413 8.55 -1.74 25.87
CA PRO A 413 8.34 -2.37 24.56
C PRO A 413 7.29 -3.49 24.49
N TRP A 414 6.79 -4.01 25.58
CA TRP A 414 5.74 -5.06 25.58
C TRP A 414 4.52 -4.74 26.45
N THR A 415 4.36 -3.46 26.88
CA THR A 415 3.23 -3.07 27.74
C THR A 415 2.60 -1.77 27.29
N LEU A 416 1.31 -1.83 26.92
CA LEU A 416 0.51 -0.64 26.60
C LEU A 416 0.10 0.09 27.89
N CYS A 417 0.23 1.43 27.92
CA CYS A 417 -0.13 2.27 29.06
C CYS A 417 -1.33 3.21 28.81
N THR A 418 -1.87 3.22 27.61
CA THR A 418 -3.09 3.97 27.25
C THR A 418 -4.16 3.03 26.72
N PRO A 419 -5.42 3.44 26.75
CA PRO A 419 -6.48 2.69 26.07
C PRO A 419 -6.19 2.53 24.56
N ALA A 420 -6.62 1.40 24.01
CA ALA A 420 -6.59 1.14 22.57
C ALA A 420 -7.54 2.10 21.84
N VAL A 421 -7.06 2.76 20.80
CA VAL A 421 -7.86 3.62 19.93
C VAL A 421 -7.93 2.96 18.55
N ARG A 422 -9.13 2.75 18.03
CA ARG A 422 -9.35 2.23 16.69
C ARG A 422 -9.11 3.35 15.67
N LEU A 423 -8.17 3.15 14.75
CA LEU A 423 -7.82 4.09 13.69
C LEU A 423 -8.48 3.78 12.35
N SER A 424 -8.64 2.51 12.04
CA SER A 424 -9.26 2.07 10.80
C SER A 424 -10.26 0.95 11.04
N HIS A 425 -11.30 0.94 10.22
CA HIS A 425 -12.33 -0.10 10.12
C HIS A 425 -12.61 -0.33 8.64
N PRO A 426 -12.67 -1.57 8.16
CA PRO A 426 -13.04 -1.85 6.78
C PRO A 426 -14.43 -1.30 6.44
N GLU A 427 -14.50 -0.28 5.57
CA GLU A 427 -15.75 0.40 5.20
C GLU A 427 -15.89 0.59 3.68
N TYR A 428 -14.76 0.62 2.96
CA TYR A 428 -14.75 0.77 1.52
C TYR A 428 -14.79 -0.60 0.84
N ALA A 429 -15.39 -0.67 -0.35
CA ALA A 429 -15.57 -1.91 -1.08
C ALA A 429 -14.28 -2.70 -1.28
N TRP A 430 -13.18 -2.01 -1.54
CA TRP A 430 -11.86 -2.63 -1.72
C TRP A 430 -11.27 -3.24 -0.44
N GLU A 431 -11.79 -2.91 0.75
CA GLU A 431 -11.39 -3.50 2.03
C GLU A 431 -12.23 -4.73 2.40
N LEU A 432 -13.35 -4.92 1.70
CA LEU A 432 -14.38 -5.92 2.05
C LEU A 432 -14.32 -7.18 1.17
N HIS A 433 -13.47 -7.20 0.14
CA HIS A 433 -13.40 -8.32 -0.79
C HIS A 433 -12.81 -9.56 -0.09
N GLY A 434 -13.51 -10.69 -0.16
CA GLY A 434 -13.12 -11.94 0.50
C GLY A 434 -13.33 -11.91 2.02
N PHE A 435 -12.64 -11.01 2.71
CA PHE A 435 -12.76 -10.78 4.15
C PHE A 435 -12.72 -9.28 4.46
N PRO A 436 -13.51 -8.79 5.41
CA PRO A 436 -13.42 -7.40 5.87
C PRO A 436 -12.17 -7.22 6.75
N VAL A 437 -11.10 -6.75 6.13
CA VAL A 437 -9.79 -6.69 6.76
C VAL A 437 -9.12 -5.35 6.51
N ASP A 438 -8.61 -4.76 7.61
CA ASP A 438 -7.54 -3.79 7.66
C ASP A 438 -6.46 -4.39 8.56
N GLU A 439 -5.26 -4.69 8.01
CA GLU A 439 -4.16 -5.35 8.73
C GLU A 439 -2.79 -4.86 8.23
N GLY A 440 -1.68 -5.40 8.74
CA GLY A 440 -0.31 -5.11 8.29
C GLY A 440 0.05 -3.63 8.32
N PRO A 441 -0.09 -2.90 9.46
CA PRO A 441 0.20 -1.47 9.51
C PRO A 441 1.70 -1.21 9.33
N GLY A 442 2.07 -0.30 8.42
CA GLY A 442 3.42 0.22 8.26
C GLY A 442 3.46 1.73 8.48
N VAL A 443 4.54 2.27 9.05
CA VAL A 443 4.63 3.69 9.39
C VAL A 443 5.77 4.39 8.66
N ILE A 444 5.48 5.56 8.10
CA ILE A 444 6.50 6.46 7.54
C ILE A 444 6.18 7.92 7.89
N LYS A 445 7.23 8.70 8.13
CA LYS A 445 7.15 10.14 8.41
C LYS A 445 7.69 10.92 7.23
N HIS A 446 6.92 11.87 6.73
CA HIS A 446 7.38 12.73 5.63
C HIS A 446 6.62 14.06 5.60
N GLY A 447 7.37 15.16 5.35
CA GLY A 447 6.77 16.47 5.11
C GLY A 447 5.86 16.98 6.22
N GLY A 448 6.21 16.74 7.49
CA GLY A 448 5.41 17.19 8.65
C GLY A 448 4.16 16.35 8.90
N LYS A 449 4.10 15.15 8.34
CA LYS A 449 2.99 14.20 8.52
C LYS A 449 3.50 12.82 8.92
N ILE A 450 2.64 12.09 9.59
CA ILE A 450 2.80 10.66 9.84
C ILE A 450 1.78 9.95 8.95
N PHE A 451 2.27 8.96 8.22
CA PHE A 451 1.48 8.09 7.37
C PHE A 451 1.49 6.69 7.95
N ILE A 452 0.32 6.08 8.02
CA ILE A 452 0.15 4.66 8.35
C ILE A 452 -0.43 3.99 7.10
N THR A 453 0.34 3.12 6.48
CA THR A 453 -0.19 2.19 5.49
C THR A 453 -0.83 1.01 6.20
N PHE A 454 -1.81 0.40 5.58
CA PHE A 454 -2.42 -0.85 6.04
C PHE A 454 -2.85 -1.65 4.83
N SER A 455 -3.03 -2.95 5.00
CA SER A 455 -3.48 -3.81 3.92
C SER A 455 -4.96 -4.12 4.08
N GLY A 456 -5.69 -4.07 3.00
CA GLY A 456 -7.13 -4.32 2.96
C GLY A 456 -7.48 -5.52 2.10
N SER A 457 -8.67 -6.10 2.36
CA SER A 457 -9.21 -7.25 1.63
C SER A 457 -8.61 -8.60 2.06
N GLY A 458 -9.13 -9.70 1.50
CA GLY A 458 -8.53 -11.03 1.67
C GLY A 458 -7.16 -11.12 1.01
N THR A 459 -6.31 -12.01 1.52
CA THR A 459 -4.92 -12.21 1.07
C THR A 459 -4.83 -12.96 -0.28
N ASP A 460 -5.59 -12.52 -1.27
CA ASP A 460 -5.55 -13.01 -2.65
C ASP A 460 -5.01 -11.95 -3.62
N SER A 461 -5.29 -12.06 -4.91
CA SER A 461 -4.84 -11.08 -5.91
C SER A 461 -5.45 -9.69 -5.76
N LEU A 462 -6.46 -9.51 -4.91
CA LEU A 462 -7.08 -8.21 -4.60
C LEU A 462 -6.53 -7.56 -3.32
N TYR A 463 -5.68 -8.25 -2.58
CA TYR A 463 -4.98 -7.67 -1.44
C TYR A 463 -4.21 -6.41 -1.87
N CYS A 464 -4.38 -5.32 -1.14
CA CYS A 464 -3.90 -3.99 -1.54
C CYS A 464 -3.60 -3.12 -0.32
N VAL A 465 -2.93 -2.00 -0.55
CA VAL A 465 -2.49 -1.10 0.52
C VAL A 465 -3.35 0.14 0.56
N GLY A 466 -3.95 0.42 1.72
CA GLY A 466 -4.62 1.65 2.07
C GLY A 466 -3.70 2.63 2.80
N LEU A 467 -4.23 3.83 3.12
CA LEU A 467 -3.46 4.88 3.78
C LEU A 467 -4.29 5.69 4.76
N LEU A 468 -3.76 5.82 5.97
CA LEU A 468 -4.14 6.82 6.97
C LEU A 468 -3.04 7.87 7.06
N TYR A 469 -3.39 9.11 7.37
CA TYR A 469 -2.41 10.16 7.66
C TYR A 469 -2.90 11.15 8.68
N ALA A 470 -1.96 11.71 9.45
CA ALA A 470 -2.18 12.79 10.40
C ALA A 470 -1.04 13.82 10.32
N ASP A 471 -1.29 15.03 10.80
CA ASP A 471 -0.22 16.01 11.04
C ASP A 471 0.70 15.47 12.15
N GLU A 472 2.01 15.65 12.04
CA GLU A 472 2.97 15.16 13.05
C GLU A 472 2.78 15.76 14.45
N LYS A 473 2.07 16.91 14.53
CA LYS A 473 1.73 17.57 15.79
C LYS A 473 0.36 17.23 16.32
N ALA A 474 -0.36 16.34 15.64
CA ALA A 474 -1.69 15.92 16.06
C ALA A 474 -1.65 15.00 17.29
N GLU A 475 -2.77 14.88 17.99
CA GLU A 475 -2.93 13.87 19.06
C GLU A 475 -3.23 12.51 18.41
N PHE A 476 -2.23 11.61 18.39
CA PHE A 476 -2.34 10.32 17.69
C PHE A 476 -3.32 9.35 18.33
N LEU A 477 -3.62 9.53 19.62
CA LEU A 477 -4.60 8.73 20.35
C LEU A 477 -6.03 9.30 20.23
N ASP A 478 -6.23 10.30 19.37
CA ASP A 478 -7.55 10.75 18.93
C ASP A 478 -7.79 10.28 17.50
N ALA A 479 -8.74 9.36 17.30
CA ALA A 479 -9.10 8.84 15.98
C ALA A 479 -9.48 9.96 14.98
N ALA A 480 -10.06 11.09 15.46
CA ALA A 480 -10.42 12.22 14.61
C ALA A 480 -9.22 12.98 14.03
N SER A 481 -8.02 12.77 14.57
CA SER A 481 -6.77 13.34 14.02
C SER A 481 -6.34 12.66 12.72
N TRP A 482 -6.83 11.45 12.45
CA TRP A 482 -6.45 10.64 11.31
C TRP A 482 -7.44 10.77 10.16
N LYS A 483 -6.92 10.78 8.96
CA LYS A 483 -7.69 10.78 7.72
C LYS A 483 -7.39 9.52 6.95
N LYS A 484 -8.42 8.77 6.60
CA LYS A 484 -8.35 7.56 5.77
C LYS A 484 -8.64 7.92 4.32
N LEU A 485 -7.83 7.42 3.39
CA LEU A 485 -8.13 7.56 1.96
C LEU A 485 -9.17 6.52 1.54
N PRO A 486 -10.16 6.93 0.71
CA PRO A 486 -11.25 6.04 0.30
C PRO A 486 -10.87 5.07 -0.84
N TYR A 487 -9.61 5.06 -1.25
CA TYR A 487 -9.08 4.21 -2.33
C TYR A 487 -7.72 3.62 -1.94
N PRO A 488 -7.33 2.46 -2.49
CA PRO A 488 -6.02 1.88 -2.25
C PRO A 488 -4.94 2.73 -2.91
N VAL A 489 -3.83 2.94 -2.20
CA VAL A 489 -2.67 3.69 -2.73
C VAL A 489 -1.69 2.80 -3.49
N PHE A 490 -1.77 1.48 -3.28
CA PHE A 490 -0.94 0.50 -3.95
C PHE A 490 -1.70 -0.81 -4.10
N GLN A 491 -1.69 -1.39 -5.31
CA GLN A 491 -2.52 -2.54 -5.63
C GLN A 491 -1.95 -3.32 -6.82
N SER A 492 -2.51 -4.49 -7.08
CA SER A 492 -2.17 -5.36 -8.20
C SER A 492 -2.09 -4.64 -9.54
N SER A 493 -1.14 -5.06 -10.37
CA SER A 493 -0.93 -4.50 -11.70
C SER A 493 -0.47 -5.54 -12.70
N ARG A 494 -1.27 -5.79 -13.74
CA ARG A 494 -0.87 -6.64 -14.87
C ARG A 494 0.28 -6.06 -15.67
N ALA A 495 0.40 -4.73 -15.70
CA ALA A 495 1.50 -4.08 -16.42
C ALA A 495 2.87 -4.40 -15.80
N THR A 496 2.91 -4.64 -14.49
CA THR A 496 4.12 -5.04 -13.76
C THR A 496 4.18 -6.53 -13.45
N GLY A 497 3.08 -7.27 -13.67
CA GLY A 497 2.98 -8.70 -13.34
C GLY A 497 3.02 -8.97 -11.83
N GLN A 498 2.49 -8.05 -11.04
CA GLN A 498 2.51 -8.12 -9.57
C GLN A 498 1.10 -8.10 -9.03
N PHE A 499 0.77 -9.04 -8.14
CA PHE A 499 -0.59 -9.25 -7.64
C PHE A 499 -0.60 -9.44 -6.13
N GLY A 500 -1.70 -9.07 -5.48
CA GLY A 500 -1.91 -9.24 -4.05
C GLY A 500 -0.88 -8.52 -3.21
N LEU A 501 -0.62 -7.25 -3.53
CA LEU A 501 0.44 -6.45 -2.92
C LEU A 501 0.01 -5.92 -1.55
N GLY A 502 0.74 -6.25 -0.51
CA GLY A 502 0.39 -5.78 0.83
C GLY A 502 1.44 -6.06 1.90
N HIS A 503 1.01 -5.91 3.14
CA HIS A 503 1.78 -6.03 4.37
C HIS A 503 3.17 -5.43 4.22
N ASN A 504 3.20 -4.12 3.96
CA ASN A 504 4.43 -3.42 3.65
C ASN A 504 5.11 -2.83 4.88
N SER A 505 6.40 -2.69 4.80
CA SER A 505 7.24 -1.88 5.68
C SER A 505 8.03 -0.83 4.88
N PHE A 506 8.79 0.00 5.58
CA PHE A 506 9.61 1.03 4.96
C PHE A 506 11.06 0.92 5.42
N THR A 507 12.00 1.25 4.54
CA THR A 507 13.42 1.38 4.85
C THR A 507 14.05 2.52 4.06
N ARG A 508 15.33 2.79 4.31
CA ARG A 508 16.09 3.81 3.58
C ARG A 508 17.07 3.18 2.60
N SER A 509 17.35 3.89 1.51
CA SER A 509 18.45 3.53 0.58
C SER A 509 19.82 3.54 1.28
N ASP A 510 20.84 2.97 0.64
CA ASP A 510 22.20 2.89 1.20
C ASP A 510 22.77 4.28 1.53
N ASP A 511 22.46 5.29 0.74
CA ASP A 511 22.90 6.68 0.90
C ASP A 511 21.93 7.58 1.69
N ASP A 512 20.86 7.01 2.25
CA ASP A 512 19.80 7.72 3.01
C ASP A 512 19.03 8.79 2.22
N THR A 513 19.07 8.75 0.89
CA THR A 513 18.40 9.74 0.06
C THR A 513 16.97 9.35 -0.32
N GLU A 514 16.62 8.05 -0.28
CA GLU A 514 15.32 7.53 -0.69
C GLU A 514 14.64 6.72 0.42
N ASP A 515 13.35 6.96 0.57
CA ASP A 515 12.47 6.06 1.32
C ASP A 515 11.97 4.97 0.37
N LEU A 516 12.08 3.72 0.79
CA LEU A 516 11.72 2.56 0.01
C LEU A 516 10.59 1.80 0.69
N ILE A 517 9.61 1.39 -0.08
CA ILE A 517 8.55 0.49 0.37
C ILE A 517 8.97 -0.96 0.08
N ILE A 518 8.85 -1.82 1.07
CA ILE A 518 9.05 -3.25 0.98
C ILE A 518 7.70 -3.90 1.22
N TYR A 519 7.31 -4.83 0.37
CA TYR A 519 6.01 -5.49 0.45
C TYR A 519 6.11 -6.93 -0.07
N HIS A 520 5.16 -7.76 0.30
CA HIS A 520 5.01 -9.03 -0.36
C HIS A 520 4.02 -8.93 -1.53
N GLY A 521 4.16 -9.83 -2.48
CA GLY A 521 3.27 -9.94 -3.63
C GLY A 521 3.50 -11.25 -4.37
N ARG A 522 2.68 -11.50 -5.36
CA ARG A 522 2.69 -12.69 -6.19
C ARG A 522 3.00 -12.33 -7.64
N GLN A 523 3.67 -13.21 -8.34
CA GLN A 523 3.92 -13.06 -9.78
C GLN A 523 2.77 -13.59 -10.64
N GLU A 524 1.84 -14.35 -10.05
CA GLU A 524 0.71 -14.94 -10.74
C GLU A 524 -0.62 -14.48 -10.14
N GLU A 525 -1.60 -14.23 -11.01
CA GLU A 525 -2.97 -13.89 -10.65
C GLU A 525 -3.74 -15.15 -10.17
N ARG A 526 -3.32 -15.78 -9.07
CA ARG A 526 -3.96 -17.00 -8.56
C ARG A 526 -4.33 -16.92 -7.10
N TYR A 527 -5.46 -17.58 -6.79
CA TYR A 527 -6.11 -17.61 -5.47
C TYR A 527 -5.40 -18.45 -4.40
N LEU A 528 -4.31 -19.14 -4.70
CA LEU A 528 -3.59 -19.97 -3.73
C LEU A 528 -2.14 -20.16 -4.15
N VAL A 529 -1.21 -20.00 -3.22
CA VAL A 529 0.16 -20.47 -3.09
C VAL A 529 1.27 -19.45 -3.33
N GLU A 530 2.13 -19.35 -2.34
CA GLU A 530 3.50 -18.79 -2.26
C GLU A 530 3.65 -17.29 -2.57
N GLU A 531 3.84 -16.55 -1.49
CA GLU A 531 4.09 -15.11 -1.52
C GLU A 531 5.57 -14.85 -1.80
N ASP A 532 5.87 -14.00 -2.78
CA ASP A 532 7.22 -13.54 -3.11
C ASP A 532 7.43 -12.13 -2.58
N LEU A 533 8.56 -11.86 -1.95
CA LEU A 533 8.92 -10.52 -1.51
C LEU A 533 9.37 -9.64 -2.68
N ILE A 534 8.75 -8.50 -2.81
CA ILE A 534 9.05 -7.51 -3.84
C ILE A 534 9.46 -6.19 -3.19
N ILE A 535 10.55 -5.58 -3.66
CA ILE A 535 10.93 -4.21 -3.30
C ILE A 535 10.63 -3.28 -4.45
N TYR A 536 10.00 -2.16 -4.15
CA TYR A 536 9.67 -1.15 -5.13
C TYR A 536 10.31 0.20 -4.77
N HIS A 537 10.85 0.87 -5.79
CA HIS A 537 11.29 2.27 -5.67
C HIS A 537 10.10 3.22 -5.74
N ARG A 538 10.08 4.19 -4.85
CA ARG A 538 9.21 5.34 -4.99
C ARG A 538 9.58 6.08 -6.29
N ARG A 539 8.64 6.19 -7.20
CA ARG A 539 8.70 7.17 -8.29
C ARG A 539 7.99 8.44 -7.86
#